data_e25b400699fef60fa4aa77391759e65d
#
_entry.id   e25b400699fef60fa4aa77391759e65d
#
_cell.length_a   1.000
_cell.length_b   1.000
_cell.length_c   1.000
_cell.angle_alpha   90.00
_cell.angle_beta   90.00
_cell.angle_gamma   90.00
#
_symmetry.space_group_name_H-M   'P 1'
#
loop_
_entity.id
_entity.type
_entity.pdbx_description
1 polymer ?
#
loop_
_entity_poly.entity_id
_entity_poly.type
_entity_poly.pdbx_seq_one_letter_code
_entity_poly.pdbx_strand_id
1 'polypeptide(L)'
;MIIEVQSITFKPSIKIKKILFSRIELSNDVNSLFGSFDFLALPSQQSFPFDKNLRHPEKINDQLMDTYHRWIEIHIFASLFYLPSISLPIGFNKDGFPIGIQIIAKQKEDLKVISFAKRYEEIFNFSNHKPKIN
;
A
#
# COMPACT_ATOMS: atom_id res chain seq x y z
N MET A 1 -1.94 8.42 46.61
CA MET A 1 -0.91 8.97 45.70
C MET A 1 -1.61 9.27 44.38
N ILE A 2 -1.99 10.55 44.21
CA ILE A 2 -2.71 11.01 43.01
C ILE A 2 -1.61 11.39 42.00
N ILE A 3 -1.55 10.67 40.86
CA ILE A 3 -0.66 11.01 39.76
C ILE A 3 -1.38 12.10 38.96
N GLU A 4 -0.93 13.31 39.09
CA GLU A 4 -1.37 14.45 38.28
C GLU A 4 -0.79 14.30 36.89
N VAL A 5 -1.62 13.90 35.89
CA VAL A 5 -1.22 13.86 34.48
C VAL A 5 -1.23 15.31 33.99
N GLN A 6 -0.05 15.93 33.93
CA GLN A 6 0.10 17.20 33.23
C GLN A 6 -0.25 17.04 31.77
N SER A 7 -1.25 17.78 31.30
CA SER A 7 -1.61 17.82 29.88
C SER A 7 -0.47 18.43 29.07
N ILE A 8 0.26 17.59 28.35
CA ILE A 8 1.28 18.05 27.40
C ILE A 8 0.55 18.70 26.22
N THR A 9 0.48 20.03 26.22
CA THR A 9 -0.08 20.78 25.08
C THR A 9 0.93 20.73 23.93
N PHE A 10 0.73 19.82 22.98
CA PHE A 10 1.54 19.72 21.77
C PHE A 10 1.21 20.91 20.86
N LYS A 11 2.17 21.85 20.69
CA LYS A 11 2.10 22.92 19.69
C LYS A 11 2.95 22.53 18.48
N PRO A 12 2.33 22.01 17.38
CA PRO A 12 3.10 21.62 16.21
C PRO A 12 3.77 22.84 15.57
N SER A 13 5.00 22.66 15.09
CA SER A 13 5.71 23.69 14.34
C SER A 13 4.94 24.08 13.05
N ILE A 14 5.24 25.25 12.49
CA ILE A 14 4.64 25.72 11.23
C ILE A 14 4.83 24.66 10.10
N LYS A 15 5.98 24.01 10.08
CA LYS A 15 6.30 22.94 9.12
C LYS A 15 5.36 21.73 9.26
N ILE A 16 5.09 21.30 10.49
CA ILE A 16 4.16 20.18 10.77
C ILE A 16 2.73 20.57 10.38
N LYS A 17 2.29 21.78 10.69
CA LYS A 17 0.96 22.28 10.29
C LYS A 17 0.79 22.26 8.78
N LYS A 18 1.80 22.68 8.01
CA LYS A 18 1.77 22.67 6.55
C LYS A 18 1.64 21.26 5.98
N ILE A 19 2.39 20.30 6.54
CA ILE A 19 2.32 18.88 6.15
C ILE A 19 0.92 18.31 6.42
N LEU A 20 0.36 18.59 7.60
CA LEU A 20 -0.98 18.13 7.95
C LEU A 20 -2.06 18.73 7.03
N PHE A 21 -1.93 20.00 6.67
CA PHE A 21 -2.85 20.66 5.76
C PHE A 21 -2.82 20.02 4.36
N SER A 22 -1.63 19.86 3.78
CA SER A 22 -1.45 19.19 2.48
C SER A 22 -2.02 17.76 2.49
N ARG A 23 -1.88 17.04 3.61
CA ARG A 23 -2.47 15.71 3.76
C ARG A 23 -3.99 15.74 3.74
N ILE A 24 -4.62 16.75 4.38
CA ILE A 24 -6.09 16.89 4.38
C ILE A 24 -6.61 17.18 2.96
N GLU A 25 -5.96 18.07 2.23
CA GLU A 25 -6.32 18.38 0.84
C GLU A 25 -6.24 17.13 -0.05
N LEU A 26 -5.10 16.43 -0.03
CA LEU A 26 -4.92 15.18 -0.75
C LEU A 26 -5.92 14.08 -0.32
N SER A 27 -6.29 14.03 0.96
CA SER A 27 -7.30 13.09 1.44
C SER A 27 -8.68 13.36 0.85
N ASN A 28 -9.04 14.62 0.63
CA ASN A 28 -10.30 14.99 -0.02
C ASN A 28 -10.29 14.56 -1.49
N ASP A 29 -9.19 14.77 -2.20
CA ASP A 29 -9.03 14.34 -3.59
C ASP A 29 -9.14 12.81 -3.71
N VAL A 30 -8.45 12.07 -2.84
CA VAL A 30 -8.53 10.61 -2.78
C VAL A 30 -9.95 10.13 -2.47
N ASN A 31 -10.64 10.77 -1.53
CA ASN A 31 -12.02 10.43 -1.22
C ASN A 31 -12.98 10.70 -2.38
N SER A 32 -12.71 11.71 -3.21
CA SER A 32 -13.51 12.01 -4.39
C SER A 32 -13.46 10.88 -5.44
N LEU A 33 -12.33 10.18 -5.56
CA LEU A 33 -12.20 9.01 -6.44
C LEU A 33 -13.20 7.91 -6.08
N PHE A 34 -13.42 7.68 -4.78
CA PHE A 34 -14.39 6.70 -4.30
C PHE A 34 -15.87 7.14 -4.44
N GLY A 35 -16.11 8.36 -4.92
CA GLY A 35 -17.43 8.78 -5.40
C GLY A 35 -17.79 8.19 -6.78
N SER A 36 -16.77 7.82 -7.56
CA SER A 36 -16.91 7.29 -8.93
C SER A 36 -16.46 5.83 -9.07
N PHE A 37 -15.59 5.35 -8.17
CA PHE A 37 -15.00 4.03 -8.23
C PHE A 37 -15.17 3.28 -6.91
N ASP A 38 -15.45 1.99 -6.99
CA ASP A 38 -15.54 1.13 -5.81
C ASP A 38 -14.18 0.76 -5.24
N PHE A 39 -13.18 0.62 -6.10
CA PHE A 39 -11.82 0.23 -5.76
C PHE A 39 -10.80 0.99 -6.59
N LEU A 40 -9.63 1.16 -6.00
CA LEU A 40 -8.41 1.53 -6.72
C LEU A 40 -7.52 0.29 -6.79
N ALA A 41 -6.87 0.09 -7.93
CA ALA A 41 -5.97 -1.03 -8.15
C ALA A 41 -4.58 -0.51 -8.53
N LEU A 42 -3.57 -0.93 -7.78
CA LEU A 42 -2.17 -0.58 -8.01
C LEU A 42 -1.32 -1.85 -8.01
N PRO A 43 -0.15 -1.88 -8.66
CA PRO A 43 0.78 -2.99 -8.48
C PRO A 43 1.13 -3.19 -7.00
N SER A 44 1.30 -4.44 -6.55
CA SER A 44 1.73 -4.71 -5.18
C SER A 44 3.18 -4.30 -4.94
N GLN A 45 4.00 -4.19 -5.99
CA GLN A 45 5.40 -3.77 -5.93
C GLN A 45 5.78 -2.99 -7.18
N GLN A 46 6.77 -2.11 -7.06
CA GLN A 46 7.31 -1.33 -8.17
C GLN A 46 8.34 -2.10 -9.01
N SER A 47 8.83 -3.24 -8.51
CA SER A 47 9.79 -4.09 -9.18
C SER A 47 9.43 -5.56 -9.04
N PHE A 48 9.94 -6.37 -9.97
CA PHE A 48 9.96 -7.82 -9.78
C PHE A 48 10.94 -8.22 -8.66
N PRO A 49 10.86 -9.48 -8.17
CA PRO A 49 11.86 -10.00 -7.26
C PRO A 49 13.27 -9.79 -7.79
N PHE A 50 14.19 -9.37 -6.95
CA PHE A 50 15.57 -9.04 -7.24
C PHE A 50 16.52 -9.90 -6.39
N ASP A 51 17.84 -9.78 -6.60
CA ASP A 51 18.84 -10.55 -5.87
C ASP A 51 18.68 -10.37 -4.36
N LYS A 52 18.57 -11.48 -3.62
CA LYS A 52 18.41 -11.53 -2.16
C LYS A 52 19.55 -10.87 -1.38
N ASN A 53 20.73 -10.69 -2.01
CA ASN A 53 21.88 -10.03 -1.39
C ASN A 53 21.78 -8.51 -1.46
N LEU A 54 20.86 -7.95 -2.24
CA LEU A 54 20.59 -6.53 -2.31
C LEU A 54 19.58 -6.14 -1.23
N ARG A 55 19.80 -5.01 -0.58
CA ARG A 55 18.86 -4.45 0.38
C ARG A 55 17.59 -3.91 -0.29
N HIS A 56 17.75 -3.36 -1.49
CA HIS A 56 16.69 -2.87 -2.37
C HIS A 56 17.25 -2.74 -3.79
N PRO A 57 16.42 -2.67 -4.83
CA PRO A 57 16.89 -2.40 -6.18
C PRO A 57 17.54 -1.02 -6.25
N GLU A 58 18.67 -0.92 -6.92
CA GLU A 58 19.35 0.38 -7.13
C GLU A 58 18.60 1.27 -8.12
N LYS A 59 17.96 0.65 -9.11
CA LYS A 59 17.19 1.34 -10.16
C LYS A 59 15.91 0.58 -10.49
N ILE A 60 14.87 1.34 -10.81
CA ILE A 60 13.61 0.83 -11.38
C ILE A 60 13.28 1.74 -12.56
N ASN A 61 13.15 1.16 -13.79
CA ASN A 61 12.90 1.91 -15.03
C ASN A 61 13.84 3.14 -15.18
N ASP A 62 15.14 2.92 -15.03
CA ASP A 62 16.20 3.93 -15.07
C ASP A 62 16.14 5.03 -13.98
N GLN A 63 15.16 5.01 -13.11
CA GLN A 63 15.13 5.87 -11.92
C GLN A 63 15.97 5.28 -10.79
N LEU A 64 16.87 6.09 -10.25
CA LEU A 64 17.68 5.72 -9.10
C LEU A 64 16.81 5.62 -7.84
N MET A 65 16.94 4.52 -7.10
CA MET A 65 16.32 4.34 -5.79
C MET A 65 17.28 4.81 -4.71
N ASP A 66 17.37 6.12 -4.54
CA ASP A 66 18.30 6.83 -3.66
C ASP A 66 18.06 6.54 -2.16
N THR A 67 16.88 6.05 -1.81
CA THR A 67 16.52 5.66 -0.44
C THR A 67 15.74 4.36 -0.42
N TYR A 68 15.76 3.69 0.74
CA TYR A 68 14.93 2.50 0.97
C TYR A 68 13.43 2.78 0.75
N HIS A 69 12.93 3.97 1.07
CA HIS A 69 11.52 4.30 0.92
C HIS A 69 11.10 4.51 -0.55
N ARG A 70 12.04 4.84 -1.43
CA ARG A 70 11.76 5.14 -2.82
C ARG A 70 11.21 3.93 -3.59
N TRP A 71 11.77 2.75 -3.38
CA TRP A 71 11.34 1.55 -4.09
C TRP A 71 10.04 0.94 -3.56
N ILE A 72 9.58 1.35 -2.36
CA ILE A 72 8.32 0.90 -1.75
C ILE A 72 7.27 2.00 -1.67
N GLU A 73 7.48 3.15 -2.33
CA GLU A 73 6.58 4.31 -2.18
C GLU A 73 5.13 4.03 -2.60
N ILE A 74 4.89 3.05 -3.48
CA ILE A 74 3.54 2.61 -3.89
C ILE A 74 2.70 2.10 -2.71
N HIS A 75 3.32 1.60 -1.64
CA HIS A 75 2.63 1.15 -0.43
C HIS A 75 2.22 2.30 0.48
N ILE A 76 2.86 3.46 0.33
CA ILE A 76 2.62 4.62 1.20
C ILE A 76 1.22 5.16 0.97
N PHE A 77 0.68 5.03 -0.25
CA PHE A 77 -0.63 5.58 -0.61
C PHE A 77 -1.74 5.10 0.32
N ALA A 78 -1.96 3.79 0.44
CA ALA A 78 -3.01 3.24 1.30
C ALA A 78 -2.77 3.59 2.78
N SER A 79 -1.52 3.48 3.26
CA SER A 79 -1.14 3.79 4.64
C SER A 79 -1.32 5.27 4.98
N LEU A 80 -0.94 6.18 4.07
CA LEU A 80 -1.02 7.62 4.29
C LEU A 80 -2.46 8.09 4.49
N PHE A 81 -3.40 7.49 3.80
CA PHE A 81 -4.81 7.86 3.82
C PHE A 81 -5.69 6.92 4.65
N TYR A 82 -5.08 5.97 5.39
CA TYR A 82 -5.80 4.97 6.22
C TYR A 82 -6.84 4.19 5.43
N LEU A 83 -6.51 3.80 4.21
CA LEU A 83 -7.39 3.04 3.34
C LEU A 83 -7.18 1.55 3.55
N PRO A 84 -8.25 0.74 3.65
CA PRO A 84 -8.12 -0.70 3.65
C PRO A 84 -7.57 -1.17 2.31
N SER A 85 -6.59 -2.07 2.35
CA SER A 85 -5.98 -2.64 1.15
C SER A 85 -5.64 -4.10 1.33
N ILE A 86 -5.67 -4.86 0.24
CA ILE A 86 -5.28 -6.26 0.18
C ILE A 86 -4.41 -6.49 -1.05
N SER A 87 -3.36 -7.30 -0.89
CA SER A 87 -2.54 -7.75 -2.02
C SER A 87 -3.02 -9.10 -2.52
N LEU A 88 -3.24 -9.20 -3.81
CA LEU A 88 -3.71 -10.41 -4.50
C LEU A 88 -2.70 -10.82 -5.58
N PRO A 89 -2.44 -12.13 -5.75
CA PRO A 89 -1.61 -12.61 -6.86
C PRO A 89 -2.38 -12.46 -8.18
N ILE A 90 -1.68 -12.04 -9.25
CA ILE A 90 -2.27 -11.94 -10.59
C ILE A 90 -1.56 -12.80 -11.62
N GLY A 91 -0.53 -13.53 -11.23
CA GLY A 91 0.21 -14.41 -12.12
C GLY A 91 1.71 -14.42 -11.88
N PHE A 92 2.42 -14.80 -12.90
CA PHE A 92 3.88 -14.90 -12.89
C PHE A 92 4.45 -14.21 -14.14
N ASN A 93 5.65 -13.69 -14.02
CA ASN A 93 6.38 -13.19 -15.18
C ASN A 93 6.96 -14.35 -16.01
N LYS A 94 7.62 -14.01 -17.12
CA LYS A 94 8.28 -14.99 -18.01
C LYS A 94 9.35 -15.86 -17.31
N ASP A 95 9.93 -15.37 -16.23
CA ASP A 95 10.97 -16.03 -15.46
C ASP A 95 10.40 -16.82 -14.27
N GLY A 96 9.05 -16.88 -14.14
CA GLY A 96 8.35 -17.61 -13.08
C GLY A 96 8.24 -16.85 -11.75
N PHE A 97 8.59 -15.58 -11.70
CA PHE A 97 8.42 -14.77 -10.47
C PHE A 97 6.99 -14.28 -10.33
N PRO A 98 6.44 -14.31 -9.09
CA PRO A 98 5.07 -13.90 -8.83
C PRO A 98 4.88 -12.40 -9.03
N ILE A 99 3.69 -12.04 -9.49
CA ILE A 99 3.22 -10.66 -9.64
C ILE A 99 1.97 -10.50 -8.81
N GLY A 100 1.84 -9.38 -8.13
CA GLY A 100 0.66 -9.04 -7.32
C GLY A 100 0.07 -7.68 -7.67
N ILE A 101 -1.19 -7.52 -7.28
CA ILE A 101 -1.95 -6.28 -7.34
C ILE A 101 -2.49 -5.96 -5.96
N GLN A 102 -2.44 -4.71 -5.56
CA GLN A 102 -3.14 -4.25 -4.37
C GLN A 102 -4.47 -3.63 -4.76
N ILE A 103 -5.52 -4.07 -4.08
CA ILE A 103 -6.88 -3.55 -4.19
C ILE A 103 -7.14 -2.70 -2.95
N ILE A 104 -7.54 -1.46 -3.18
CA ILE A 104 -7.71 -0.45 -2.14
C ILE A 104 -9.16 0.02 -2.19
N ALA A 105 -9.83 0.10 -1.03
CA ALA A 105 -11.18 0.64 -0.92
C ALA A 105 -11.20 1.91 -0.05
N LYS A 106 -12.36 2.54 0.01
CA LYS A 106 -12.62 3.69 0.87
C LYS A 106 -12.40 3.34 2.34
N GLN A 107 -12.05 4.33 3.14
CA GLN A 107 -11.92 4.17 4.60
C GLN A 107 -13.12 3.47 5.22
N LYS A 108 -12.85 2.53 6.13
CA LYS A 108 -13.84 1.72 6.87
C LYS A 108 -14.58 0.69 6.01
N GLU A 109 -14.19 0.49 4.76
CA GLU A 109 -14.76 -0.53 3.88
C GLU A 109 -13.89 -1.82 3.85
N ASP A 110 -13.34 -2.22 5.00
CA ASP A 110 -12.50 -3.42 5.14
C ASP A 110 -13.21 -4.69 4.66
N LEU A 111 -14.49 -4.85 5.02
CA LEU A 111 -15.29 -6.00 4.59
C LEU A 111 -15.48 -6.04 3.06
N LYS A 112 -15.53 -4.88 2.40
CA LYS A 112 -15.65 -4.80 0.94
C LYS A 112 -14.38 -5.34 0.27
N VAL A 113 -13.21 -4.98 0.79
CA VAL A 113 -11.91 -5.48 0.31
C VAL A 113 -11.80 -7.00 0.51
N ILE A 114 -12.18 -7.51 1.68
CA ILE A 114 -12.16 -8.95 1.99
C ILE A 114 -13.13 -9.72 1.10
N SER A 115 -14.34 -9.18 0.88
CA SER A 115 -15.34 -9.80 0.01
C SER A 115 -14.88 -9.87 -1.43
N PHE A 116 -14.23 -8.80 -1.92
CA PHE A 116 -13.61 -8.78 -3.23
C PHE A 116 -12.53 -9.87 -3.34
N ALA A 117 -11.63 -9.95 -2.37
CA ALA A 117 -10.55 -10.94 -2.36
C ALA A 117 -11.07 -12.37 -2.35
N LYS A 118 -12.11 -12.64 -1.54
CA LYS A 118 -12.78 -13.95 -1.54
C LYS A 118 -13.33 -14.31 -2.92
N ARG A 119 -14.06 -13.39 -3.55
CA ARG A 119 -14.61 -13.61 -4.87
C ARG A 119 -13.54 -13.77 -5.94
N TYR A 120 -12.46 -13.00 -5.84
CA TYR A 120 -11.30 -13.11 -6.70
C TYR A 120 -10.67 -14.51 -6.60
N GLU A 121 -10.44 -15.00 -5.39
CA GLU A 121 -9.85 -16.33 -5.16
C GLU A 121 -10.76 -17.46 -5.66
N GLU A 122 -12.07 -17.36 -5.50
CA GLU A 122 -13.03 -18.31 -6.05
C GLU A 122 -12.96 -18.44 -7.58
N ILE A 123 -12.61 -17.35 -8.27
CA ILE A 123 -12.52 -17.32 -9.74
C ILE A 123 -11.15 -17.80 -10.23
N PHE A 124 -10.07 -17.30 -9.63
CA PHE A 124 -8.72 -17.48 -10.13
C PHE A 124 -7.94 -18.60 -9.42
N ASN A 125 -8.34 -18.97 -8.22
CA ASN A 125 -7.83 -20.12 -7.46
C ASN A 125 -6.29 -20.14 -7.31
N PHE A 126 -5.68 -19.00 -7.05
CA PHE A 126 -4.22 -18.86 -6.92
C PHE A 126 -3.64 -19.59 -5.70
N SER A 127 -4.44 -19.85 -4.66
CA SER A 127 -4.02 -20.59 -3.45
C SER A 127 -3.54 -22.02 -3.75
N ASN A 128 -3.88 -22.57 -4.90
CA ASN A 128 -3.41 -23.89 -5.36
C ASN A 128 -1.99 -23.85 -5.96
N HIS A 129 -1.46 -22.67 -6.27
CA HIS A 129 -0.10 -22.51 -6.75
C HIS A 129 0.88 -22.52 -5.56
N LYS A 130 1.35 -23.70 -5.19
CA LYS A 130 2.34 -23.85 -4.11
C LYS A 130 3.75 -23.74 -4.67
N PRO A 131 4.69 -23.06 -3.97
CA PRO A 131 6.09 -23.06 -4.35
C PRO A 131 6.66 -24.46 -4.25
N LYS A 132 7.52 -24.85 -5.18
CA LYS A 132 8.33 -26.05 -5.07
C LYS A 132 9.44 -25.75 -4.05
N ILE A 133 9.27 -26.26 -2.84
CA ILE A 133 10.30 -26.18 -1.79
C ILE A 133 11.15 -27.44 -1.92
N ASN A 134 12.40 -27.27 -2.36
CA ASN A 134 13.40 -28.34 -2.39
C ASN A 134 14.09 -28.42 -1.02
#